data_d22755d5c91ad45050939dc2a61acedc
#
_entry.id   d22755d5c91ad45050939dc2a61acedc
#
_cell.length_a   1.000
_cell.length_b   1.000
_cell.length_c   1.000
_cell.angle_alpha   90.00
_cell.angle_beta   90.00
_cell.angle_gamma   90.00
#
_symmetry.space_group_name_H-M   'P 1'
#
loop_
_entity.id
_entity.type
_entity.pdbx_description
1 polymer ?
#
loop_
_entity_poly.entity_id
_entity_poly.type
_entity_poly.pdbx_seq_one_letter_code
_entity_poly.pdbx_strand_id
1 'polypeptide(L)'
;MPVDPGTMYTATASASIEAARATALTLSPTSNIKGRTFDRFIQIFLENQDFSIAAGDPNLAYLATKGILLNNYYAVTHPSQPNYIAAGGASTHGIIGDGFNRIDAETESIVDLLEAAQVSWSIYQEDMPYSGFQGTYVNQQNGRNDYVRKHNPLVSYDSVGTDVNRLAKTKNFTLFDRDLANDSLPQWMFITPNMTNDGHDSSVTVAGQWARNFLEPLLSNSKFNKDRTLIILTFDESESYLKENRVFTVLLGNATQATRSARLTLNDTTTTA
;
A
#
# COMPACT_ATOMS: atom_id res chain seq x y z
N MET A 1 -8.74 -7.71 24.29
CA MET A 1 -7.74 -8.78 24.47
C MET A 1 -7.02 -8.93 23.15
N PRO A 2 -5.70 -9.05 23.12
CA PRO A 2 -5.04 -9.41 21.88
C PRO A 2 -5.63 -10.73 21.43
N VAL A 3 -6.01 -10.81 20.15
CA VAL A 3 -6.46 -12.06 19.53
C VAL A 3 -5.28 -13.02 19.58
N ASP A 4 -5.55 -14.28 19.95
CA ASP A 4 -4.54 -15.32 19.86
C ASP A 4 -3.94 -15.29 18.44
N PRO A 5 -2.66 -14.95 18.31
CA PRO A 5 -2.05 -14.78 17.00
C PRO A 5 -1.89 -16.10 16.22
N GLY A 6 -2.31 -17.23 16.79
CA GLY A 6 -2.33 -18.54 16.13
C GLY A 6 -3.58 -18.82 15.32
N THR A 7 -4.61 -17.97 15.35
CA THR A 7 -5.89 -18.29 14.72
C THR A 7 -6.27 -17.26 13.66
N MET A 8 -6.34 -17.70 12.41
CA MET A 8 -7.01 -16.92 11.36
C MET A 8 -8.52 -16.95 11.65
N TYR A 9 -9.11 -15.77 11.86
CA TYR A 9 -10.54 -15.67 12.06
C TYR A 9 -11.18 -14.78 11.01
N THR A 10 -12.40 -15.11 10.65
CA THR A 10 -13.24 -14.30 9.79
C THR A 10 -14.32 -13.67 10.65
N ALA A 11 -14.25 -12.37 10.86
CA ALA A 11 -15.30 -11.66 11.57
C ALA A 11 -16.42 -11.33 10.59
N THR A 12 -17.56 -11.97 10.75
CA THR A 12 -18.71 -11.82 9.84
C THR A 12 -19.93 -11.19 10.52
N ALA A 13 -20.00 -11.21 11.85
CA ALA A 13 -21.14 -10.67 12.58
C ALA A 13 -21.02 -9.12 12.70
N SER A 14 -21.90 -8.39 12.03
CA SER A 14 -21.91 -6.90 12.04
C SER A 14 -21.89 -6.31 13.45
N ALA A 15 -22.65 -6.88 14.40
CA ALA A 15 -22.66 -6.41 15.78
C ALA A 15 -21.31 -6.53 16.48
N SER A 16 -20.55 -7.61 16.21
CA SER A 16 -19.20 -7.80 16.75
C SER A 16 -18.20 -6.82 16.14
N ILE A 17 -18.32 -6.56 14.86
CA ILE A 17 -17.52 -5.55 14.14
C ILE A 17 -17.77 -4.15 14.70
N GLU A 18 -19.02 -3.76 14.87
CA GLU A 18 -19.38 -2.43 15.43
C GLU A 18 -18.89 -2.27 16.86
N ALA A 19 -19.06 -3.28 17.71
CA ALA A 19 -18.54 -3.26 19.08
C ALA A 19 -17.01 -3.12 19.13
N ALA A 20 -16.29 -3.84 18.28
CA ALA A 20 -14.84 -3.75 18.19
C ALA A 20 -14.38 -2.40 17.61
N ARG A 21 -15.07 -1.90 16.60
CA ARG A 21 -14.81 -0.57 16.00
C ARG A 21 -14.94 0.54 17.03
N ALA A 22 -15.97 0.49 17.90
CA ALA A 22 -16.20 1.49 18.92
C ALA A 22 -15.07 1.61 19.96
N THR A 23 -14.30 0.56 20.17
CA THR A 23 -13.24 0.48 21.18
C THR A 23 -11.82 0.34 20.60
N ALA A 24 -11.69 0.18 19.28
CA ALA A 24 -10.40 0.02 18.63
C ALA A 24 -9.54 1.28 18.80
N LEU A 25 -8.34 1.09 19.34
CA LEU A 25 -7.35 2.16 19.39
C LEU A 25 -6.96 2.57 17.97
N THR A 26 -6.97 3.86 17.70
CA THR A 26 -6.56 4.45 16.43
C THR A 26 -5.56 5.57 16.68
N LEU A 27 -4.41 5.50 16.03
CA LEU A 27 -3.35 6.51 16.10
C LEU A 27 -3.06 7.07 14.72
N SER A 28 -2.88 8.39 14.62
CA SER A 28 -2.51 9.11 13.40
C SER A 28 -1.26 9.95 13.65
N PRO A 29 -0.09 9.31 13.78
CA PRO A 29 1.17 10.02 14.01
C PRO A 29 1.57 10.85 12.80
N THR A 30 2.16 12.02 13.06
CA THR A 30 2.75 12.87 12.03
C THR A 30 4.21 13.16 12.36
N SER A 31 5.01 13.42 11.33
CA SER A 31 6.39 13.88 11.45
C SER A 31 6.76 14.80 10.29
N ASN A 32 7.92 15.46 10.38
CA ASN A 32 8.45 16.31 9.33
C ASN A 32 9.97 16.14 9.22
N ILE A 33 10.37 14.89 9.06
CA ILE A 33 11.79 14.52 8.88
C ILE A 33 12.16 14.70 7.41
N LYS A 34 13.26 15.39 7.16
CA LYS A 34 13.75 15.64 5.80
C LYS A 34 14.58 14.47 5.29
N GLY A 35 14.12 13.86 4.19
CA GLY A 35 14.87 12.82 3.50
C GLY A 35 15.92 13.39 2.53
N ARG A 36 16.82 12.55 2.05
CA ARG A 36 17.79 12.96 1.01
C ARG A 36 17.11 13.32 -0.31
N THR A 37 16.15 12.48 -0.75
CA THR A 37 15.53 12.58 -2.07
C THR A 37 14.05 12.93 -2.00
N PHE A 38 13.33 12.36 -1.04
CA PHE A 38 11.91 12.61 -0.79
C PHE A 38 11.66 12.71 0.71
N ASP A 39 10.59 13.41 1.08
CA ASP A 39 10.18 13.62 2.48
C ASP A 39 8.96 12.78 2.85
N ARG A 40 8.15 12.38 1.86
CA ARG A 40 7.01 11.47 2.01
C ARG A 40 7.11 10.35 0.99
N PHE A 41 6.80 9.13 1.44
CA PHE A 41 6.82 7.95 0.60
C PHE A 41 5.50 7.18 0.74
N ILE A 42 4.90 6.83 -0.39
CA ILE A 42 3.60 6.16 -0.47
C ILE A 42 3.74 4.98 -1.42
N GLN A 43 3.38 3.79 -0.94
CA GLN A 43 3.26 2.59 -1.76
C GLN A 43 1.79 2.23 -1.92
N ILE A 44 1.38 1.91 -3.15
CA ILE A 44 0.04 1.45 -3.49
C ILE A 44 0.20 0.14 -4.26
N PHE A 45 -0.32 -0.95 -3.71
CA PHE A 45 -0.30 -2.25 -4.35
C PHE A 45 -1.68 -2.61 -4.90
N LEU A 46 -1.69 -3.02 -6.16
CA LEU A 46 -2.78 -3.67 -6.86
C LEU A 46 -2.44 -5.16 -7.04
N GLU A 47 -3.39 -5.96 -7.49
CA GLU A 47 -3.29 -7.42 -7.51
C GLU A 47 -3.25 -8.01 -8.92
N ASN A 48 -2.32 -8.95 -9.03
CA ASN A 48 -2.10 -9.95 -10.07
C ASN A 48 -2.42 -9.52 -11.50
N GLN A 49 -1.52 -8.76 -12.14
CA GLN A 49 -1.66 -8.48 -13.57
C GLN A 49 -0.34 -8.57 -14.31
N ASP A 50 -0.35 -9.21 -15.47
CA ASP A 50 0.77 -9.18 -16.40
C ASP A 50 1.06 -7.74 -16.84
N PHE A 51 2.34 -7.38 -16.92
CA PHE A 51 2.78 -6.04 -17.32
C PHE A 51 2.08 -5.52 -18.58
N SER A 52 1.99 -6.35 -19.64
CA SER A 52 1.43 -5.93 -20.92
C SER A 52 -0.07 -5.64 -20.84
N ILE A 53 -0.79 -6.36 -20.00
CA ILE A 53 -2.22 -6.17 -19.77
C ILE A 53 -2.45 -4.86 -19.00
N ALA A 54 -1.71 -4.67 -17.90
CA ALA A 54 -1.78 -3.46 -17.11
C ALA A 54 -1.35 -2.21 -17.89
N ALA A 55 -0.28 -2.29 -18.69
CA ALA A 55 0.18 -1.19 -19.53
C ALA A 55 -0.79 -0.85 -20.67
N GLY A 56 -1.64 -1.80 -21.09
CA GLY A 56 -2.69 -1.61 -22.07
C GLY A 56 -3.98 -1.00 -21.52
N ASP A 57 -4.17 -0.97 -20.20
CA ASP A 57 -5.35 -0.35 -19.59
C ASP A 57 -5.31 1.18 -19.74
N PRO A 58 -6.38 1.84 -20.22
CA PRO A 58 -6.36 3.27 -20.49
C PRO A 58 -6.19 4.14 -19.26
N ASN A 59 -6.64 3.70 -18.07
CA ASN A 59 -6.52 4.46 -16.83
C ASN A 59 -5.09 4.36 -16.26
N LEU A 60 -4.50 3.17 -16.30
CA LEU A 60 -3.10 2.97 -15.89
C LEU A 60 -2.15 3.67 -16.85
N ALA A 61 -2.40 3.57 -18.17
CA ALA A 61 -1.65 4.32 -19.18
C ALA A 61 -1.74 5.83 -18.95
N TYR A 62 -2.93 6.35 -18.61
CA TYR A 62 -3.09 7.76 -18.23
C TYR A 62 -2.23 8.12 -17.01
N LEU A 63 -2.25 7.32 -15.96
CA LEU A 63 -1.41 7.57 -14.77
C LEU A 63 0.08 7.52 -15.11
N ALA A 64 0.50 6.63 -16.02
CA ALA A 64 1.88 6.59 -16.49
C ALA A 64 2.31 7.91 -17.17
N THR A 65 1.40 8.64 -17.82
CA THR A 65 1.71 9.98 -18.38
C THR A 65 1.98 11.05 -17.32
N LYS A 66 1.53 10.83 -16.08
CA LYS A 66 1.71 11.76 -14.95
C LYS A 66 3.02 11.56 -14.19
N GLY A 67 3.73 10.48 -14.46
CA GLY A 67 4.93 10.10 -13.72
C GLY A 67 6.02 9.46 -14.56
N ILE A 68 6.73 8.52 -13.97
CA ILE A 68 7.81 7.75 -14.61
C ILE A 68 7.39 6.28 -14.60
N LEU A 69 7.11 5.73 -15.79
CA LEU A 69 6.86 4.29 -15.94
C LEU A 69 8.19 3.53 -15.82
N LEU A 70 8.24 2.59 -14.89
CA LEU A 70 9.34 1.63 -14.75
C LEU A 70 9.03 0.42 -15.62
N ASN A 71 9.75 0.25 -16.71
CA ASN A 71 9.52 -0.84 -17.67
C ASN A 71 10.37 -2.08 -17.40
N ASN A 72 11.13 -2.10 -16.32
CA ASN A 72 11.95 -3.23 -15.88
C ASN A 72 11.90 -3.38 -14.35
N TYR A 73 10.68 -3.47 -13.80
CA TYR A 73 10.41 -3.67 -12.39
C TYR A 73 9.75 -5.05 -12.20
N TYR A 74 10.24 -5.81 -11.23
CA TYR A 74 9.83 -7.19 -10.99
C TYR A 74 9.35 -7.37 -9.56
N ALA A 75 8.29 -8.13 -9.40
CA ALA A 75 7.89 -8.67 -8.11
C ALA A 75 8.88 -9.74 -7.63
N VAL A 76 8.85 -10.02 -6.34
CA VAL A 76 9.84 -10.91 -5.71
C VAL A 76 9.53 -12.37 -6.01
N THR A 77 8.24 -12.77 -5.95
CA THR A 77 7.82 -14.16 -6.07
C THR A 77 6.33 -14.28 -6.39
N HIS A 78 5.81 -15.51 -6.33
CA HIS A 78 4.42 -15.92 -6.27
C HIS A 78 4.22 -16.86 -5.06
N PRO A 79 3.03 -16.89 -4.41
CA PRO A 79 1.86 -16.00 -4.57
C PRO A 79 2.02 -14.65 -3.84
N SER A 80 0.91 -13.92 -3.67
CA SER A 80 0.84 -12.53 -3.21
C SER A 80 1.51 -12.23 -1.87
N GLN A 81 1.15 -12.95 -0.79
CA GLN A 81 1.58 -12.57 0.58
C GLN A 81 3.10 -12.39 0.76
N PRO A 82 3.98 -13.24 0.23
CA PRO A 82 5.42 -13.02 0.31
C PRO A 82 5.89 -11.67 -0.27
N ASN A 83 5.22 -11.13 -1.32
CA ASN A 83 5.52 -9.82 -1.90
C ASN A 83 5.15 -8.68 -0.95
N TYR A 84 3.99 -8.76 -0.28
CA TYR A 84 3.59 -7.80 0.76
C TYR A 84 4.57 -7.83 1.94
N ILE A 85 4.94 -9.02 2.40
CA ILE A 85 5.93 -9.21 3.47
C ILE A 85 7.27 -8.59 3.07
N ALA A 86 7.74 -8.86 1.85
CA ALA A 86 8.99 -8.29 1.34
C ALA A 86 8.94 -6.76 1.22
N ALA A 87 7.78 -6.18 0.89
CA ALA A 87 7.59 -4.73 0.90
C ALA A 87 7.70 -4.13 2.32
N GLY A 88 7.38 -4.91 3.36
CA GLY A 88 7.48 -4.51 4.76
C GLY A 88 8.84 -4.78 5.42
N GLY A 89 9.68 -5.68 4.89
CA GLY A 89 10.91 -6.09 5.55
C GLY A 89 12.04 -6.49 4.63
N ALA A 90 11.96 -6.17 3.33
CA ALA A 90 12.98 -6.45 2.31
C ALA A 90 13.31 -7.94 2.12
N SER A 91 12.49 -8.85 2.66
CA SER A 91 12.66 -10.31 2.56
C SER A 91 11.31 -11.00 2.71
N THR A 92 11.14 -12.16 2.07
CA THR A 92 9.99 -13.04 2.31
C THR A 92 10.10 -13.81 3.63
N HIS A 93 11.26 -13.79 4.28
CA HIS A 93 11.59 -14.55 5.50
C HIS A 93 11.28 -16.05 5.38
N GLY A 94 11.45 -16.61 4.16
CA GLY A 94 11.17 -18.02 3.87
C GLY A 94 9.67 -18.34 3.70
N ILE A 95 8.79 -17.37 3.75
CA ILE A 95 7.36 -17.55 3.48
C ILE A 95 7.17 -17.68 1.98
N ILE A 96 6.46 -18.73 1.58
CA ILE A 96 6.24 -19.15 0.18
C ILE A 96 4.76 -19.33 -0.18
N GLY A 97 3.84 -18.84 0.64
CA GLY A 97 2.40 -19.02 0.41
C GLY A 97 1.54 -18.05 1.20
N ASP A 98 0.25 -18.07 0.91
CA ASP A 98 -0.79 -17.14 1.38
C ASP A 98 -1.44 -17.54 2.72
N GLY A 99 -0.80 -18.41 3.48
CA GLY A 99 -1.33 -18.91 4.76
C GLY A 99 -1.36 -17.86 5.87
N PHE A 100 -1.75 -18.30 7.07
CA PHE A 100 -1.64 -17.51 8.27
C PHE A 100 -0.16 -17.48 8.72
N ASN A 101 0.63 -16.64 8.07
CA ASN A 101 2.06 -16.54 8.34
C ASN A 101 2.35 -15.54 9.46
N ARG A 102 3.40 -15.84 10.21
CA ARG A 102 3.94 -14.98 11.27
C ARG A 102 5.46 -14.94 11.17
N ILE A 103 6.02 -13.80 11.51
CA ILE A 103 7.46 -13.53 11.55
C ILE A 103 7.80 -13.07 12.96
N ASP A 104 8.78 -13.70 13.58
CA ASP A 104 9.16 -13.45 14.96
C ASP A 104 9.44 -11.97 15.23
N ALA A 105 9.07 -11.52 16.43
CA ALA A 105 9.16 -10.10 16.83
C ALA A 105 10.59 -9.53 16.81
N GLU A 106 11.61 -10.38 16.90
CA GLU A 106 13.02 -9.99 16.78
C GLU A 106 13.45 -9.73 15.34
N THR A 107 12.63 -10.12 14.36
CA THR A 107 12.91 -9.82 12.95
C THR A 107 12.48 -8.38 12.65
N GLU A 108 13.45 -7.53 12.33
CA GLU A 108 13.20 -6.13 11.99
C GLU A 108 12.37 -5.99 10.71
N SER A 109 11.45 -5.03 10.74
CA SER A 109 10.66 -4.56 9.60
C SER A 109 10.99 -3.09 9.30
N ILE A 110 10.42 -2.57 8.22
CA ILE A 110 10.54 -1.13 7.91
C ILE A 110 10.05 -0.24 9.08
N VAL A 111 9.11 -0.73 9.88
CA VAL A 111 8.55 0.01 11.03
C VAL A 111 9.61 0.32 12.06
N ASP A 112 10.49 -0.63 12.35
CA ASP A 112 11.56 -0.46 13.34
C ASP A 112 12.53 0.62 12.90
N LEU A 113 12.87 0.65 11.61
CA LEU A 113 13.73 1.69 11.01
C LEU A 113 13.04 3.06 11.00
N LEU A 114 11.74 3.11 10.65
CA LEU A 114 10.97 4.36 10.63
C LEU A 114 10.84 4.95 12.03
N GLU A 115 10.53 4.12 13.04
CA GLU A 115 10.40 4.56 14.43
C GLU A 115 11.74 4.99 15.02
N ALA A 116 12.83 4.28 14.73
CA ALA A 116 14.18 4.69 15.11
C ALA A 116 14.58 6.05 14.50
N ALA A 117 14.14 6.30 13.26
CA ALA A 117 14.35 7.57 12.56
C ALA A 117 13.30 8.65 12.90
N GLN A 118 12.36 8.39 13.79
CA GLN A 118 11.23 9.26 14.15
C GLN A 118 10.36 9.65 12.95
N VAL A 119 10.29 8.81 11.93
CA VAL A 119 9.43 8.98 10.74
C VAL A 119 8.07 8.36 11.03
N SER A 120 7.01 9.15 10.90
CA SER A 120 5.65 8.68 11.10
C SER A 120 5.22 7.74 9.98
N TRP A 121 4.45 6.71 10.33
CA TRP A 121 3.96 5.71 9.40
C TRP A 121 2.52 5.29 9.68
N SER A 122 1.82 4.84 8.66
CA SER A 122 0.53 4.14 8.75
C SER A 122 0.30 3.25 7.54
N ILE A 123 -0.54 2.25 7.73
CA ILE A 123 -1.13 1.45 6.66
C ILE A 123 -2.60 1.84 6.51
N TYR A 124 -3.07 1.92 5.27
CA TYR A 124 -4.47 2.14 4.96
C TYR A 124 -4.98 1.02 4.05
N GLN A 125 -5.95 0.27 4.56
CA GLN A 125 -6.55 -0.88 3.90
C GLN A 125 -8.03 -0.57 3.61
N GLU A 126 -8.42 -0.54 2.35
CA GLU A 126 -9.83 -0.33 1.99
C GLU A 126 -10.69 -1.42 2.63
N ASP A 127 -11.84 -1.04 3.16
CA ASP A 127 -12.84 -1.90 3.82
C ASP A 127 -12.34 -2.75 5.00
N MET A 128 -11.13 -2.50 5.52
CA MET A 128 -10.75 -3.09 6.79
C MET A 128 -11.74 -2.63 7.89
N PRO A 129 -12.32 -3.54 8.69
CA PRO A 129 -13.46 -3.20 9.56
C PRO A 129 -13.14 -2.15 10.63
N TYR A 130 -11.94 -2.22 11.21
CA TYR A 130 -11.46 -1.30 12.25
C TYR A 130 -9.92 -1.34 12.35
N SER A 131 -9.34 -0.34 13.01
CA SER A 131 -7.88 -0.26 13.17
C SER A 131 -7.33 -1.50 13.89
N GLY A 132 -6.28 -2.09 13.31
CA GLY A 132 -5.63 -3.26 13.89
C GLY A 132 -6.38 -4.58 13.69
N PHE A 133 -7.36 -4.65 12.79
CA PHE A 133 -8.04 -5.90 12.46
C PHE A 133 -7.08 -6.88 11.80
N GLN A 134 -7.01 -8.10 12.32
CA GLN A 134 -6.06 -9.12 11.87
C GLN A 134 -6.71 -10.33 11.15
N GLY A 135 -8.01 -10.32 10.98
CA GLY A 135 -8.74 -11.36 10.27
C GLY A 135 -8.86 -11.10 8.78
N THR A 136 -9.77 -11.83 8.15
CA THR A 136 -10.29 -11.57 6.81
C THR A 136 -11.73 -11.09 6.95
N TYR A 137 -12.08 -10.02 6.25
CA TYR A 137 -13.42 -9.45 6.32
C TYR A 137 -14.23 -9.80 5.08
N VAL A 138 -15.34 -10.51 5.30
CA VAL A 138 -16.31 -10.84 4.27
C VAL A 138 -17.47 -9.84 4.35
N ASN A 139 -17.75 -9.19 3.25
CA ASN A 139 -18.87 -8.25 3.14
C ASN A 139 -20.21 -8.96 3.33
N GLN A 140 -20.98 -8.49 4.29
CA GLN A 140 -22.25 -9.13 4.68
C GLN A 140 -23.39 -8.91 3.68
N GLN A 141 -23.22 -7.97 2.74
CA GLN A 141 -24.25 -7.67 1.74
C GLN A 141 -24.10 -8.52 0.48
N ASN A 142 -22.87 -8.82 0.06
CA ASN A 142 -22.58 -9.51 -1.20
C ASN A 142 -21.76 -10.80 -1.04
N GLY A 143 -21.28 -11.11 0.17
CA GLY A 143 -20.51 -12.32 0.46
C GLY A 143 -19.08 -12.32 -0.11
N ARG A 144 -18.57 -11.20 -0.58
CA ARG A 144 -17.21 -11.07 -1.13
C ARG A 144 -16.20 -10.77 -0.04
N ASN A 145 -14.94 -11.12 -0.27
CA ASN A 145 -13.84 -10.66 0.55
C ASN A 145 -13.60 -9.18 0.24
N ASP A 146 -13.76 -8.32 1.23
CA ASP A 146 -13.42 -6.90 1.09
C ASP A 146 -11.98 -6.66 1.53
N TYR A 147 -11.59 -7.16 2.71
CA TYR A 147 -10.24 -7.06 3.23
C TYR A 147 -9.67 -8.44 3.54
N VAL A 148 -8.46 -8.72 3.10
CA VAL A 148 -7.73 -9.94 3.42
C VAL A 148 -6.43 -9.62 4.15
N ARG A 149 -6.16 -10.36 5.23
CA ARG A 149 -4.96 -10.18 6.05
C ARG A 149 -3.67 -10.31 5.25
N LYS A 150 -3.64 -11.19 4.26
CA LYS A 150 -2.46 -11.46 3.42
C LYS A 150 -1.98 -10.25 2.61
N HIS A 151 -2.85 -9.27 2.34
CA HIS A 151 -2.53 -8.02 1.65
C HIS A 151 -2.12 -6.87 2.59
N ASN A 152 -1.99 -7.15 3.88
CA ASN A 152 -1.44 -6.19 4.83
C ASN A 152 0.06 -6.47 5.04
N PRO A 153 0.98 -5.58 4.63
CA PRO A 153 2.41 -5.86 4.59
C PRO A 153 3.05 -6.07 5.96
N LEU A 154 2.42 -5.59 7.03
CA LEU A 154 3.04 -5.54 8.35
C LEU A 154 2.38 -6.43 9.41
N VAL A 155 1.10 -6.82 9.21
CA VAL A 155 0.37 -7.57 10.23
C VAL A 155 0.93 -8.97 10.48
N SER A 156 1.74 -9.49 9.57
CA SER A 156 2.44 -10.76 9.71
C SER A 156 3.70 -10.68 10.57
N TYR A 157 4.25 -9.48 10.79
CA TYR A 157 5.34 -9.27 11.72
C TYR A 157 4.81 -9.19 13.15
N ASP A 158 5.25 -10.08 14.03
CA ASP A 158 4.82 -10.12 15.43
C ASP A 158 5.17 -8.83 16.16
N SER A 159 6.27 -8.17 15.79
CA SER A 159 6.62 -6.83 16.27
C SER A 159 5.53 -5.78 16.01
N VAL A 160 4.65 -6.00 15.02
CA VAL A 160 3.48 -5.16 14.73
C VAL A 160 2.19 -5.84 15.19
N GLY A 161 2.00 -7.12 14.84
CA GLY A 161 0.75 -7.85 15.07
C GLY A 161 0.42 -8.08 16.55
N THR A 162 1.40 -7.97 17.44
CA THR A 162 1.21 -8.11 18.90
C THR A 162 1.33 -6.79 19.67
N ASP A 163 1.74 -5.70 19.02
CA ASP A 163 1.84 -4.37 19.63
C ASP A 163 0.59 -3.53 19.32
N VAL A 164 -0.17 -3.19 20.38
CA VAL A 164 -1.43 -2.46 20.26
C VAL A 164 -1.25 -1.05 19.66
N ASN A 165 -0.11 -0.38 19.92
CA ASN A 165 0.14 0.96 19.38
C ASN A 165 0.57 0.91 17.92
N ARG A 166 1.28 -0.13 17.50
CA ARG A 166 1.63 -0.36 16.09
C ARG A 166 0.39 -0.77 15.30
N LEU A 167 -0.42 -1.72 15.81
CA LEU A 167 -1.70 -2.10 15.22
C LEU A 167 -2.65 -0.91 15.05
N ALA A 168 -2.67 0.03 16.00
CA ALA A 168 -3.50 1.23 15.94
C ALA A 168 -3.17 2.17 14.75
N LYS A 169 -2.05 1.96 14.08
CA LYS A 169 -1.63 2.68 12.87
C LYS A 169 -2.01 1.95 11.58
N THR A 170 -2.57 0.74 11.67
CA THR A 170 -3.17 0.03 10.53
C THR A 170 -4.65 0.37 10.47
N LYS A 171 -5.08 1.07 9.45
CA LYS A 171 -6.35 1.80 9.40
C LYS A 171 -7.12 1.51 8.12
N ASN A 172 -8.40 1.88 8.09
CA ASN A 172 -9.23 1.82 6.88
C ASN A 172 -9.29 3.16 6.14
N PHE A 173 -10.00 3.19 5.01
CA PHE A 173 -10.07 4.39 4.17
C PHE A 173 -10.92 5.51 4.78
N THR A 174 -11.91 5.22 5.61
CA THR A 174 -12.60 6.28 6.38
C THR A 174 -11.63 7.06 7.26
N LEU A 175 -10.62 6.37 7.81
CA LEU A 175 -9.57 6.99 8.60
C LEU A 175 -8.51 7.68 7.73
N PHE A 176 -8.26 7.19 6.52
CA PHE A 176 -7.44 7.89 5.53
C PHE A 176 -8.07 9.25 5.17
N ASP A 177 -9.36 9.27 4.86
CA ASP A 177 -10.08 10.50 4.52
C ASP A 177 -10.06 11.51 5.68
N ARG A 178 -10.26 11.02 6.91
CA ARG A 178 -10.14 11.85 8.12
C ARG A 178 -8.73 12.43 8.29
N ASP A 179 -7.69 11.61 8.12
CA ASP A 179 -6.32 12.03 8.29
C ASP A 179 -5.90 13.01 7.17
N LEU A 180 -6.38 12.79 5.95
CA LEU A 180 -6.21 13.73 4.84
C LEU A 180 -6.90 15.07 5.12
N ALA A 181 -8.16 15.05 5.58
CA ALA A 181 -8.90 16.26 5.89
C ALA A 181 -8.22 17.08 6.98
N ASN A 182 -7.63 16.42 7.98
CA ASN A 182 -6.95 17.04 9.13
C ASN A 182 -5.47 17.38 8.87
N ASP A 183 -4.94 17.15 7.66
CA ASP A 183 -3.51 17.26 7.34
C ASP A 183 -2.61 16.42 8.29
N SER A 184 -3.10 15.26 8.71
CA SER A 184 -2.43 14.34 9.62
C SER A 184 -1.99 13.03 8.96
N LEU A 185 -1.81 13.02 7.64
CA LEU A 185 -1.21 11.89 6.93
C LEU A 185 0.28 11.75 7.32
N PRO A 186 0.75 10.52 7.59
CA PRO A 186 2.13 10.26 7.96
C PRO A 186 3.10 10.43 6.78
N GLN A 187 4.40 10.33 7.07
CA GLN A 187 5.43 10.43 6.03
C GLN A 187 5.63 9.12 5.25
N TRP A 188 5.42 7.97 5.86
CA TRP A 188 5.43 6.68 5.17
C TRP A 188 4.04 6.07 5.20
N MET A 189 3.55 5.66 4.04
CA MET A 189 2.23 5.02 3.89
C MET A 189 2.31 3.82 2.98
N PHE A 190 1.55 2.77 3.35
CA PHE A 190 1.20 1.68 2.45
C PHE A 190 -0.32 1.65 2.29
N ILE A 191 -0.80 1.60 1.07
CA ILE A 191 -2.22 1.69 0.72
C ILE A 191 -2.59 0.47 -0.11
N THR A 192 -3.64 -0.23 0.29
CA THR A 192 -4.15 -1.40 -0.43
C THR A 192 -5.66 -1.23 -0.66
N PRO A 193 -6.14 -1.31 -1.90
CA PRO A 193 -7.56 -1.40 -2.20
C PRO A 193 -8.18 -2.68 -1.64
N ASN A 194 -9.53 -2.75 -1.63
CA ASN A 194 -10.23 -3.99 -1.36
C ASN A 194 -10.06 -5.00 -2.52
N MET A 195 -10.44 -6.25 -2.30
CA MET A 195 -10.29 -7.37 -3.25
C MET A 195 -10.98 -7.16 -4.61
N THR A 196 -11.97 -6.28 -4.68
CA THR A 196 -12.60 -5.89 -5.96
C THR A 196 -11.80 -4.78 -6.65
N ASN A 197 -11.39 -3.78 -5.89
CA ASN A 197 -10.74 -2.57 -6.40
C ASN A 197 -9.26 -2.77 -6.70
N ASP A 198 -8.61 -3.75 -6.10
CA ASP A 198 -7.21 -4.10 -6.41
C ASP A 198 -7.06 -4.88 -7.73
N GLY A 199 -8.13 -5.51 -8.23
CA GLY A 199 -8.14 -6.31 -9.45
C GLY A 199 -8.22 -7.82 -9.22
N HIS A 200 -7.95 -8.31 -7.99
CA HIS A 200 -7.92 -9.75 -7.67
C HIS A 200 -9.26 -10.45 -7.98
N ASP A 201 -10.35 -9.94 -7.42
CA ASP A 201 -11.69 -10.50 -7.59
C ASP A 201 -12.47 -9.81 -8.74
N SER A 202 -11.80 -9.07 -9.61
CA SER A 202 -12.46 -8.30 -10.67
C SER A 202 -11.70 -8.31 -12.00
N SER A 203 -11.02 -7.20 -12.35
CA SER A 203 -10.25 -7.07 -13.58
C SER A 203 -9.27 -5.90 -13.53
N VAL A 204 -8.28 -5.91 -14.41
CA VAL A 204 -7.35 -4.77 -14.60
C VAL A 204 -8.08 -3.45 -14.87
N THR A 205 -9.22 -3.49 -15.58
CA THR A 205 -10.01 -2.28 -15.87
C THR A 205 -10.62 -1.69 -14.60
N VAL A 206 -11.11 -2.53 -13.69
CA VAL A 206 -11.62 -2.09 -12.38
C VAL A 206 -10.49 -1.51 -11.54
N ALA A 207 -9.36 -2.21 -11.45
CA ALA A 207 -8.18 -1.75 -10.72
C ALA A 207 -7.63 -0.43 -11.28
N GLY A 208 -7.51 -0.33 -12.60
CA GLY A 208 -7.05 0.89 -13.28
C GLY A 208 -7.99 2.07 -13.06
N GLN A 209 -9.30 1.84 -13.12
CA GLN A 209 -10.29 2.88 -12.85
C GLN A 209 -10.27 3.34 -11.39
N TRP A 210 -10.17 2.39 -10.45
CA TRP A 210 -10.02 2.72 -9.05
C TRP A 210 -8.75 3.54 -8.81
N ALA A 211 -7.61 3.08 -9.33
CA ALA A 211 -6.32 3.76 -9.15
C ALA A 211 -6.36 5.19 -9.69
N ARG A 212 -6.98 5.41 -10.85
CA ARG A 212 -7.14 6.74 -11.42
C ARG A 212 -8.06 7.61 -10.59
N ASN A 213 -9.24 7.12 -10.22
CA ASN A 213 -10.22 7.85 -9.43
C ASN A 213 -9.66 8.24 -8.05
N PHE A 214 -8.85 7.37 -7.45
CA PHE A 214 -8.19 7.62 -6.18
C PHE A 214 -7.05 8.63 -6.32
N LEU A 215 -6.15 8.42 -7.27
CA LEU A 215 -4.92 9.21 -7.37
C LEU A 215 -5.10 10.57 -8.06
N GLU A 216 -5.95 10.69 -9.07
CA GLU A 216 -6.05 11.93 -9.85
C GLU A 216 -6.39 13.16 -8.97
N PRO A 217 -7.39 13.12 -8.07
CA PRO A 217 -7.64 14.22 -7.16
C PRO A 217 -6.53 14.39 -6.11
N LEU A 218 -5.91 13.31 -5.65
CA LEU A 218 -4.87 13.33 -4.63
C LEU A 218 -3.56 13.93 -5.16
N LEU A 219 -3.23 13.73 -6.42
CA LEU A 219 -2.04 14.34 -7.06
C LEU A 219 -2.12 15.86 -7.08
N SER A 220 -3.32 16.43 -7.08
CA SER A 220 -3.56 17.87 -7.00
C SER A 220 -3.78 18.38 -5.57
N ASN A 221 -3.85 17.50 -4.58
CA ASN A 221 -4.10 17.85 -3.19
C ASN A 221 -2.79 18.10 -2.45
N SER A 222 -2.57 19.34 -2.00
CA SER A 222 -1.34 19.75 -1.30
C SER A 222 -1.13 19.09 0.07
N LYS A 223 -2.16 18.53 0.71
CA LYS A 223 -2.03 17.76 1.95
C LYS A 223 -1.52 16.34 1.69
N PHE A 224 -1.84 15.77 0.53
CA PHE A 224 -1.38 14.44 0.11
C PHE A 224 -0.06 14.53 -0.64
N ASN A 225 -0.05 15.26 -1.75
CA ASN A 225 1.09 15.40 -2.65
C ASN A 225 1.89 16.67 -2.27
N LYS A 226 2.44 16.68 -1.05
CA LYS A 226 3.34 17.75 -0.57
C LYS A 226 4.62 17.78 -1.43
N ASP A 227 5.39 18.85 -1.33
CA ASP A 227 6.71 18.93 -1.95
C ASP A 227 7.55 17.71 -1.57
N ARG A 228 8.22 17.15 -2.56
CA ARG A 228 9.06 15.96 -2.39
C ARG A 228 8.30 14.69 -1.92
N THR A 229 7.03 14.55 -2.30
CA THR A 229 6.28 13.29 -2.14
C THR A 229 6.60 12.36 -3.31
N LEU A 230 7.01 11.14 -3.00
CA LEU A 230 7.17 10.02 -3.94
C LEU A 230 6.06 9.00 -3.71
N ILE A 231 5.37 8.65 -4.79
CA ILE A 231 4.32 7.62 -4.79
C ILE A 231 4.75 6.51 -5.74
N ILE A 232 4.67 5.27 -5.29
CA ILE A 232 4.82 4.08 -6.13
C ILE A 232 3.43 3.43 -6.25
N LEU A 233 2.92 3.36 -7.48
CA LEU A 233 1.77 2.53 -7.82
C LEU A 233 2.29 1.31 -8.56
N THR A 234 2.01 0.12 -8.07
CA THR A 234 2.50 -1.14 -8.64
C THR A 234 1.51 -2.27 -8.42
N PHE A 235 1.75 -3.40 -9.08
CA PHE A 235 1.13 -4.68 -8.76
C PHE A 235 2.07 -5.49 -7.88
N ASP A 236 1.50 -6.36 -7.05
CA ASP A 236 2.25 -7.24 -6.15
C ASP A 236 2.99 -8.34 -6.91
N GLU A 237 2.36 -8.90 -7.95
CA GLU A 237 2.91 -9.92 -8.83
C GLU A 237 2.23 -9.92 -10.22
N SER A 238 2.81 -10.62 -11.20
CA SER A 238 2.14 -10.90 -12.47
C SER A 238 1.09 -12.00 -12.31
N GLU A 239 0.06 -12.01 -13.14
CA GLU A 239 -0.98 -13.05 -13.11
C GLU A 239 -0.41 -14.41 -13.57
N SER A 240 0.48 -14.40 -14.55
CA SER A 240 1.01 -15.60 -15.18
C SER A 240 2.28 -16.10 -14.49
N TYR A 241 2.22 -17.29 -13.90
CA TYR A 241 3.37 -18.01 -13.33
C TYR A 241 4.33 -18.60 -14.40
N LEU A 242 3.94 -18.54 -15.68
CA LEU A 242 4.75 -19.03 -16.80
C LEU A 242 5.57 -17.95 -17.48
N LYS A 243 5.45 -16.70 -17.04
CA LYS A 243 6.19 -15.54 -17.56
C LYS A 243 7.10 -14.98 -16.47
N GLU A 244 7.99 -14.08 -16.87
CA GLU A 244 8.75 -13.28 -15.93
C GLU A 244 7.78 -12.48 -15.03
N ASN A 245 8.08 -12.44 -13.74
CA ASN A 245 7.25 -11.73 -12.74
C ASN A 245 7.42 -10.20 -12.84
N ARG A 246 7.33 -9.67 -14.07
CA ARG A 246 7.43 -8.26 -14.39
C ARG A 246 6.08 -7.59 -14.20
N VAL A 247 6.05 -6.52 -13.40
CA VAL A 247 4.82 -5.82 -13.04
C VAL A 247 4.83 -4.36 -13.50
N PHE A 248 3.64 -3.85 -13.80
CA PHE A 248 3.45 -2.44 -14.13
C PHE A 248 3.69 -1.58 -12.90
N THR A 249 4.63 -0.64 -12.99
CA THR A 249 5.00 0.23 -11.88
C THR A 249 5.21 1.65 -12.35
N VAL A 250 4.54 2.60 -11.69
CA VAL A 250 4.66 4.03 -11.98
C VAL A 250 5.10 4.79 -10.74
N LEU A 251 6.12 5.63 -10.89
CA LEU A 251 6.52 6.61 -9.89
C LEU A 251 5.77 7.92 -10.15
N LEU A 252 5.05 8.40 -9.15
CA LEU A 252 4.21 9.60 -9.19
C LEU A 252 4.60 10.57 -8.07
N GLY A 253 3.94 11.72 -8.02
CA GLY A 253 4.11 12.72 -6.98
C GLY A 253 5.12 13.82 -7.32
N ASN A 254 5.15 14.86 -6.48
CA ASN A 254 5.94 16.07 -6.74
C ASN A 254 7.45 15.82 -6.79
N ALA A 255 7.95 14.79 -6.11
CA ALA A 255 9.37 14.40 -6.20
C ALA A 255 9.78 13.98 -7.62
N THR A 256 8.87 13.38 -8.41
CA THR A 256 9.17 12.96 -9.79
C THR A 256 9.11 14.12 -10.79
N GLN A 257 8.29 15.14 -10.52
CA GLN A 257 8.14 16.31 -11.39
C GLN A 257 9.39 17.18 -11.38
N ALA A 258 10.01 17.39 -10.22
CA ALA A 258 11.26 18.11 -10.10
C ALA A 258 12.39 17.47 -10.94
N THR A 259 12.46 16.14 -10.97
CA THR A 259 13.43 15.39 -11.76
C THR A 259 13.16 15.51 -13.27
N ARG A 260 11.89 15.53 -13.69
CA ARG A 260 11.51 15.72 -15.12
C ARG A 260 11.88 17.13 -15.60
N SER A 261 11.60 18.16 -14.81
CA SER A 261 11.94 19.57 -15.13
C SER A 261 13.45 19.80 -15.25
N ALA A 262 14.23 19.20 -14.32
CA ALA A 262 15.70 19.27 -14.39
C ALA A 262 16.27 18.57 -15.64
N ARG A 263 15.65 17.45 -16.08
CA ARG A 263 16.07 16.73 -17.29
C ARG A 263 15.71 17.46 -18.59
N LEU A 264 14.58 18.17 -18.62
CA LEU A 264 14.19 19.01 -19.75
C LEU A 264 15.14 20.22 -19.93
N THR A 265 15.54 20.86 -18.83
CA THR A 265 16.52 21.97 -18.86
C THR A 265 17.92 21.52 -19.29
N LEU A 266 18.35 20.30 -18.94
CA LEU A 266 19.64 19.75 -19.39
C LEU A 266 19.65 19.40 -20.89
N ASN A 267 18.53 18.94 -21.44
CA ASN A 267 18.42 18.63 -22.86
C ASN A 267 18.30 19.89 -23.74
N ASP A 268 17.77 20.99 -23.20
CA ASP A 268 17.64 22.27 -23.93
C ASP A 268 18.97 23.03 -24.03
N THR A 269 19.90 22.78 -23.09
CA THR A 269 21.24 23.41 -23.12
C THR A 269 22.26 22.67 -24.00
N THR A 270 21.95 21.45 -24.48
CA THR A 270 22.83 20.65 -25.36
C THR A 270 22.54 20.82 -26.85
N THR A 271 21.53 21.61 -27.24
CA THR A 271 21.17 21.86 -28.65
C THR A 271 21.70 23.19 -29.20
N THR A 272 22.54 23.90 -28.47
CA THR A 272 23.23 25.11 -28.97
C THR A 272 24.75 24.97 -28.79
N ALA A 273 25.37 24.19 -29.67
CA ALA A 273 26.80 24.27 -29.98
C ALA A 273 27.03 23.80 -31.42
#